data_e090eba98eb257e47e628467a1be8359
#
_entry.id   e090eba98eb257e47e628467a1be8359
#
_cell.length_a   1.000
_cell.length_b   1.000
_cell.length_c   1.000
_cell.angle_alpha   90.00
_cell.angle_beta   90.00
_cell.angle_gamma   90.00
#
_symmetry.space_group_name_H-M   'P 1'
#
loop_
_entity.id
_entity.type
_entity.pdbx_description
1 polymer ?
#
loop_
_entity_poly.entity_id
_entity_poly.type
_entity_poly.pdbx_seq_one_letter_code
_entity_poly.pdbx_strand_id
1 'polypeptide(L)'
;MSDIELIDSHCHLIFENFEEDLEEVVSRWRSIGVKKLLHACCELSEIPKLEKICRKFDDLYYSVGLHPLEANKWGCNSSSILKNAAQNDSRVVAIGELGLDFFKSDNTDKQIDALVPQMHLAYELELPVIIHCREAANEMIKICDELSKQGKCPRGVLHCWSGTPDEMRQFLDLGFYISFSGIVTFPKAYEIHECARIVPSDRYLIETDAPFLAPVPYRGKRNEPAFVESVAKSIAQLRSSELKIIAYESSRNAEDLFKFDLIK
;
A
#
# COMPACT_ATOMS: atom_id res chain seq x y z
N MET A 1 0.34 14.49 23.74
CA MET A 1 0.75 13.88 22.44
C MET A 1 0.63 12.39 22.64
N SER A 2 0.13 11.65 21.67
CA SER A 2 0.05 10.18 21.81
C SER A 2 1.47 9.61 21.86
N ASP A 3 1.74 8.71 22.82
CA ASP A 3 3.02 7.97 22.88
C ASP A 3 3.11 6.88 21.79
N ILE A 4 2.22 6.95 20.80
CA ILE A 4 2.09 5.96 19.73
C ILE A 4 2.47 6.61 18.41
N GLU A 5 3.39 6.00 17.70
CA GLU A 5 3.80 6.38 16.34
C GLU A 5 3.22 5.39 15.34
N LEU A 6 2.53 5.91 14.32
CA LEU A 6 1.88 5.14 13.27
C LEU A 6 2.41 5.55 11.90
N ILE A 7 2.41 4.61 10.97
CA ILE A 7 2.64 4.85 9.54
C ILE A 7 1.40 4.36 8.79
N ASP A 8 0.84 5.22 7.95
CA ASP A 8 -0.20 4.83 6.99
C ASP A 8 0.49 4.45 5.67
N SER A 9 0.53 3.15 5.38
CA SER A 9 1.32 2.62 4.27
C SER A 9 0.64 2.73 2.90
N HIS A 10 -0.61 3.24 2.84
CA HIS A 10 -1.31 3.42 1.57
C HIS A 10 -2.51 4.38 1.70
N CYS A 11 -2.46 5.49 0.98
CA CYS A 11 -3.58 6.46 0.87
C CYS A 11 -3.56 7.20 -0.46
N HIS A 12 -4.66 7.94 -0.80
CA HIS A 12 -4.83 8.70 -2.04
C HIS A 12 -5.33 10.13 -1.73
N LEU A 13 -4.43 11.05 -1.41
CA LEU A 13 -4.77 12.41 -0.94
C LEU A 13 -4.97 13.44 -2.07
N ILE A 14 -4.62 13.10 -3.32
CA ILE A 14 -4.80 14.01 -4.48
C ILE A 14 -6.19 13.92 -5.10
N PHE A 15 -7.07 13.07 -4.59
CA PHE A 15 -8.44 12.96 -5.06
C PHE A 15 -9.27 14.16 -4.60
N GLU A 16 -10.28 14.52 -5.41
CA GLU A 16 -11.19 15.67 -5.17
C GLU A 16 -11.79 15.66 -3.75
N ASN A 17 -11.94 14.47 -3.16
CA ASN A 17 -12.43 14.28 -1.80
C ASN A 17 -11.66 15.08 -0.73
N PHE A 18 -10.41 15.47 -0.99
CA PHE A 18 -9.54 16.15 -0.04
C PHE A 18 -9.20 17.60 -0.42
N GLU A 19 -9.64 18.09 -1.59
CA GLU A 19 -9.27 19.42 -2.09
C GLU A 19 -9.64 20.55 -1.15
N GLU A 20 -10.81 20.47 -0.49
CA GLU A 20 -11.34 21.56 0.34
C GLU A 20 -10.74 21.62 1.74
N ASP A 21 -10.28 20.47 2.33
CA ASP A 21 -9.88 20.40 3.75
C ASP A 21 -8.57 19.64 4.01
N LEU A 22 -7.68 19.58 3.03
CA LEU A 22 -6.42 18.80 3.14
C LEU A 22 -5.55 19.24 4.34
N GLU A 23 -5.47 20.54 4.64
CA GLU A 23 -4.68 21.06 5.77
C GLU A 23 -5.25 20.59 7.13
N GLU A 24 -6.57 20.52 7.25
CA GLU A 24 -7.24 19.99 8.43
C GLU A 24 -7.02 18.47 8.54
N VAL A 25 -7.06 17.75 7.41
CA VAL A 25 -6.73 16.31 7.36
C VAL A 25 -5.30 16.06 7.84
N VAL A 26 -4.33 16.87 7.38
CA VAL A 26 -2.94 16.85 7.85
C VAL A 26 -2.86 17.06 9.37
N SER A 27 -3.54 18.07 9.87
CA SER A 27 -3.56 18.36 11.31
C SER A 27 -4.13 17.19 12.12
N ARG A 28 -5.18 16.52 11.61
CA ARG A 28 -5.80 15.39 12.29
C ARG A 28 -4.87 14.19 12.37
N TRP A 29 -4.23 13.76 11.27
CA TRP A 29 -3.34 12.59 11.33
C TRP A 29 -2.11 12.84 12.21
N ARG A 30 -1.53 14.07 12.18
CA ARG A 30 -0.40 14.42 13.04
C ARG A 30 -0.77 14.41 14.51
N SER A 31 -2.01 14.84 14.85
CA SER A 31 -2.48 14.91 16.23
C SER A 31 -2.62 13.54 16.89
N ILE A 32 -2.90 12.49 16.12
CA ILE A 32 -3.04 11.12 16.63
C ILE A 32 -1.73 10.32 16.57
N GLY A 33 -0.65 10.89 16.05
CA GLY A 33 0.66 10.25 16.02
C GLY A 33 1.04 9.55 14.72
N VAL A 34 0.32 9.79 13.61
CA VAL A 34 0.80 9.34 12.28
C VAL A 34 2.01 10.19 11.90
N LYS A 35 3.15 9.53 11.70
CA LYS A 35 4.45 10.16 11.44
C LYS A 35 4.82 10.18 9.97
N LYS A 36 4.41 9.17 9.23
CA LYS A 36 4.70 9.03 7.80
C LYS A 36 3.49 8.45 7.09
N LEU A 37 3.31 8.87 5.85
CA LEU A 37 2.27 8.36 4.95
C LEU A 37 2.89 8.03 3.60
N LEU A 38 2.39 6.97 2.98
CA LEU A 38 2.71 6.63 1.61
C LEU A 38 1.48 6.87 0.73
N HIS A 39 1.60 7.84 -0.20
CA HIS A 39 0.59 8.07 -1.22
C HIS A 39 0.81 7.14 -2.40
N ALA A 40 -0.17 6.31 -2.71
CA ALA A 40 -0.11 5.42 -3.87
C ALA A 40 -0.49 6.16 -5.16
N CYS A 41 0.27 5.92 -6.22
CA CYS A 41 0.02 6.43 -7.56
C CYS A 41 -0.84 5.44 -8.33
N CYS A 42 -1.94 5.89 -8.93
CA CYS A 42 -2.79 5.07 -9.78
C CYS A 42 -2.51 5.26 -11.27
N GLU A 43 -2.05 6.44 -11.68
CA GLU A 43 -1.80 6.80 -13.08
C GLU A 43 -0.53 7.62 -13.26
N LEU A 44 0.13 7.47 -14.41
CA LEU A 44 1.34 8.25 -14.74
C LEU A 44 1.09 9.76 -14.73
N SER A 45 -0.12 10.19 -15.05
CA SER A 45 -0.54 11.59 -15.04
C SER A 45 -0.61 12.21 -13.65
N GLU A 46 -0.65 11.41 -12.60
CA GLU A 46 -0.69 11.85 -11.20
C GLU A 46 0.68 12.26 -10.66
N ILE A 47 1.77 11.74 -11.23
CA ILE A 47 3.14 11.94 -10.74
C ILE A 47 3.47 13.42 -10.43
N PRO A 48 3.19 14.40 -11.31
CA PRO A 48 3.48 15.80 -10.99
C PRO A 48 2.67 16.36 -9.81
N LYS A 49 1.44 15.86 -9.59
CA LYS A 49 0.61 16.24 -8.44
C LYS A 49 1.16 15.63 -7.16
N LEU A 50 1.61 14.37 -7.20
CA LEU A 50 2.23 13.67 -6.08
C LEU A 50 3.53 14.33 -5.64
N GLU A 51 4.41 14.64 -6.58
CA GLU A 51 5.64 15.40 -6.32
C GLU A 51 5.33 16.73 -5.62
N LYS A 52 4.33 17.47 -6.09
CA LYS A 52 3.92 18.76 -5.52
C LYS A 52 3.41 18.63 -4.09
N ILE A 53 2.53 17.65 -3.80
CA ILE A 53 1.98 17.47 -2.46
C ILE A 53 3.05 16.97 -1.48
N CYS A 54 3.93 16.06 -1.91
CA CYS A 54 5.02 15.56 -1.08
C CYS A 54 6.08 16.62 -0.76
N ARG A 55 6.29 17.59 -1.64
CA ARG A 55 7.13 18.77 -1.33
C ARG A 55 6.51 19.72 -0.31
N LYS A 56 5.17 19.72 -0.18
CA LYS A 56 4.46 20.56 0.78
C LYS A 56 4.45 19.98 2.19
N PHE A 57 4.44 18.63 2.30
CA PHE A 57 4.33 17.93 3.58
C PHE A 57 5.48 16.94 3.75
N ASP A 58 6.34 17.20 4.75
CA ASP A 58 7.58 16.43 4.96
C ASP A 58 7.35 14.99 5.42
N ASP A 59 6.20 14.70 5.98
CA ASP A 59 5.77 13.38 6.43
C ASP A 59 5.13 12.53 5.31
N LEU A 60 5.08 13.05 4.06
CA LEU A 60 4.45 12.37 2.93
C LEU A 60 5.49 11.87 1.92
N TYR A 61 5.40 10.61 1.58
CA TYR A 61 6.14 9.90 0.54
C TYR A 61 5.17 9.37 -0.51
N TYR A 62 5.67 8.92 -1.66
CA TYR A 62 4.79 8.39 -2.69
C TYR A 62 5.42 7.23 -3.47
N SER A 63 4.58 6.45 -4.10
CA SER A 63 4.95 5.47 -5.11
C SER A 63 4.72 6.02 -6.51
N VAL A 64 5.31 5.38 -7.51
CA VAL A 64 5.04 5.65 -8.92
C VAL A 64 4.70 4.34 -9.62
N GLY A 65 3.57 4.32 -10.33
CA GLY A 65 3.09 3.10 -10.96
C GLY A 65 1.85 3.31 -11.81
N LEU A 66 1.33 2.22 -12.35
CA LEU A 66 0.09 2.19 -13.09
C LEU A 66 -0.80 1.08 -12.55
N HIS A 67 -1.93 1.47 -12.00
CA HIS A 67 -2.96 0.59 -11.45
C HIS A 67 -3.53 -0.37 -12.51
N PRO A 68 -3.86 -1.63 -12.19
CA PRO A 68 -4.37 -2.61 -13.15
C PRO A 68 -5.62 -2.15 -13.92
N LEU A 69 -6.50 -1.38 -13.32
CA LEU A 69 -7.67 -0.83 -14.02
C LEU A 69 -7.33 0.22 -15.08
N GLU A 70 -6.12 0.79 -15.01
CA GLU A 70 -5.57 1.75 -15.96
C GLU A 70 -4.61 1.11 -16.97
N ALA A 71 -4.51 -0.22 -17.00
CA ALA A 71 -3.58 -0.97 -17.84
C ALA A 71 -3.64 -0.63 -19.33
N ASN A 72 -4.81 -0.19 -19.82
CA ASN A 72 -4.96 0.31 -21.20
C ASN A 72 -4.08 1.54 -21.54
N LYS A 73 -3.60 2.27 -20.51
CA LYS A 73 -2.72 3.45 -20.65
C LYS A 73 -1.23 3.06 -20.67
N TRP A 74 -0.91 1.77 -20.48
CA TRP A 74 0.48 1.30 -20.57
C TRP A 74 0.98 1.40 -22.01
N GLY A 75 2.09 2.08 -22.21
CA GLY A 75 2.69 2.30 -23.54
C GLY A 75 4.22 2.26 -23.52
N CYS A 76 4.84 2.42 -24.68
CA CYS A 76 6.28 2.27 -24.87
C CYS A 76 7.16 3.18 -23.98
N ASN A 77 6.63 4.31 -23.53
CA ASN A 77 7.36 5.26 -22.67
C ASN A 77 7.05 5.09 -21.17
N SER A 78 6.10 4.24 -20.78
CA SER A 78 5.63 4.15 -19.41
C SER A 78 6.75 3.78 -18.42
N SER A 79 7.52 2.73 -18.71
CA SER A 79 8.67 2.35 -17.87
C SER A 79 9.71 3.48 -17.74
N SER A 80 9.97 4.24 -18.81
CA SER A 80 10.92 5.35 -18.75
C SER A 80 10.41 6.51 -17.90
N ILE A 81 9.12 6.80 -17.93
CA ILE A 81 8.48 7.82 -17.08
C ILE A 81 8.60 7.43 -15.61
N LEU A 82 8.24 6.19 -15.26
CA LEU A 82 8.33 5.69 -13.89
C LEU A 82 9.79 5.69 -13.39
N LYS A 83 10.72 5.19 -14.22
CA LYS A 83 12.16 5.19 -13.90
C LYS A 83 12.68 6.58 -13.61
N ASN A 84 12.32 7.54 -14.46
CA ASN A 84 12.76 8.92 -14.33
C ASN A 84 12.23 9.56 -13.04
N ALA A 85 10.95 9.37 -12.73
CA ALA A 85 10.37 9.86 -11.49
C ALA A 85 11.06 9.25 -10.24
N ALA A 86 11.26 7.93 -10.23
CA ALA A 86 11.88 7.22 -9.11
C ALA A 86 13.37 7.59 -8.90
N GLN A 87 14.09 7.96 -9.96
CA GLN A 87 15.50 8.32 -9.84
C GLN A 87 15.74 9.79 -9.48
N ASN A 88 14.78 10.67 -9.77
CA ASN A 88 14.94 12.11 -9.61
C ASN A 88 14.26 12.68 -8.35
N ASP A 89 13.45 11.88 -7.65
CA ASP A 89 12.82 12.29 -6.40
C ASP A 89 13.01 11.23 -5.33
N SER A 90 13.74 11.58 -4.26
CA SER A 90 14.00 10.69 -3.12
C SER A 90 12.74 10.38 -2.27
N ARG A 91 11.64 11.10 -2.50
CA ARG A 91 10.33 10.81 -1.90
C ARG A 91 9.61 9.65 -2.57
N VAL A 92 10.08 9.19 -3.73
CA VAL A 92 9.60 7.96 -4.36
C VAL A 92 10.24 6.77 -3.66
N VAL A 93 9.45 6.03 -2.91
CA VAL A 93 9.91 4.92 -2.07
C VAL A 93 9.42 3.54 -2.52
N ALA A 94 8.60 3.48 -3.57
CA ALA A 94 8.06 2.23 -4.12
C ALA A 94 7.66 2.37 -5.59
N ILE A 95 7.58 1.25 -6.30
CA ILE A 95 6.88 1.14 -7.58
C ILE A 95 5.48 0.57 -7.30
N GLY A 96 4.46 1.28 -7.71
CA GLY A 96 3.05 0.93 -7.49
C GLY A 96 2.16 2.19 -7.48
N GLU A 97 0.87 2.01 -7.42
CA GLU A 97 0.12 0.77 -7.26
C GLU A 97 0.13 -0.01 -8.57
N LEU A 98 0.50 -1.27 -8.53
CA LEU A 98 0.52 -2.18 -9.68
C LEU A 98 -0.19 -3.47 -9.29
N GLY A 99 -0.49 -4.35 -10.24
CA GLY A 99 -1.09 -5.63 -9.85
C GLY A 99 -2.17 -6.13 -10.80
N LEU A 100 -3.15 -6.86 -10.24
CA LEU A 100 -4.23 -7.49 -10.97
C LEU A 100 -5.59 -7.28 -10.27
N ASP A 101 -6.62 -6.91 -11.04
CA ASP A 101 -8.01 -6.81 -10.59
C ASP A 101 -8.93 -7.56 -11.57
N PHE A 102 -9.30 -8.79 -11.22
CA PHE A 102 -10.22 -9.62 -12.03
C PHE A 102 -11.68 -9.45 -11.61
N PHE A 103 -11.92 -8.66 -10.55
CA PHE A 103 -13.28 -8.32 -10.13
C PHE A 103 -13.90 -7.23 -10.98
N LYS A 104 -13.12 -6.19 -11.33
CA LYS A 104 -13.63 -5.01 -12.03
C LYS A 104 -13.35 -4.99 -13.52
N SER A 105 -12.46 -5.86 -14.02
CA SER A 105 -12.03 -5.83 -15.41
C SER A 105 -11.68 -7.22 -15.94
N ASP A 106 -12.20 -7.54 -17.14
CA ASP A 106 -11.90 -8.78 -17.87
C ASP A 106 -10.60 -8.67 -18.71
N ASN A 107 -9.90 -7.54 -18.63
CA ASN A 107 -8.75 -7.24 -19.47
C ASN A 107 -7.44 -7.81 -18.90
N THR A 108 -7.42 -9.10 -18.59
CA THR A 108 -6.33 -9.80 -17.90
C THR A 108 -4.99 -9.64 -18.60
N ASP A 109 -4.94 -9.85 -19.94
CA ASP A 109 -3.68 -9.81 -20.69
C ASP A 109 -3.01 -8.44 -20.60
N LYS A 110 -3.79 -7.37 -20.73
CA LYS A 110 -3.23 -6.01 -20.61
C LYS A 110 -2.79 -5.66 -19.19
N GLN A 111 -3.47 -6.20 -18.16
CA GLN A 111 -3.02 -6.04 -16.79
C GLN A 111 -1.66 -6.71 -16.59
N ILE A 112 -1.47 -7.93 -17.12
CA ILE A 112 -0.19 -8.65 -17.06
C ILE A 112 0.89 -7.92 -17.88
N ASP A 113 0.56 -7.42 -19.07
CA ASP A 113 1.46 -6.66 -19.93
C ASP A 113 1.97 -5.36 -19.25
N ALA A 114 1.15 -4.74 -18.42
CA ALA A 114 1.53 -3.56 -17.62
C ALA A 114 2.25 -3.95 -16.33
N LEU A 115 1.87 -5.07 -15.68
CA LEU A 115 2.41 -5.52 -14.40
C LEU A 115 3.88 -5.95 -14.51
N VAL A 116 4.18 -6.87 -15.44
CA VAL A 116 5.50 -7.52 -15.50
C VAL A 116 6.64 -6.52 -15.73
N PRO A 117 6.54 -5.53 -16.65
CA PRO A 117 7.56 -4.50 -16.79
C PRO A 117 7.75 -3.64 -15.53
N GLN A 118 6.69 -3.36 -14.77
CA GLN A 118 6.78 -2.60 -13.51
C GLN A 118 7.49 -3.42 -12.42
N MET A 119 7.23 -4.73 -12.31
CA MET A 119 7.95 -5.63 -11.40
C MET A 119 9.45 -5.67 -11.73
N HIS A 120 9.81 -5.78 -13.02
CA HIS A 120 11.20 -5.74 -13.46
C HIS A 120 11.86 -4.39 -13.15
N LEU A 121 11.16 -3.28 -13.36
CA LEU A 121 11.65 -1.95 -13.03
C LEU A 121 11.92 -1.79 -11.54
N ALA A 122 10.99 -2.26 -10.70
CA ALA A 122 11.15 -2.24 -9.25
C ALA A 122 12.39 -3.02 -8.81
N TYR A 123 12.60 -4.22 -9.37
CA TYR A 123 13.79 -5.03 -9.12
C TYR A 123 15.09 -4.31 -9.55
N GLU A 124 15.09 -3.71 -10.74
CA GLU A 124 16.26 -2.95 -11.27
C GLU A 124 16.62 -1.76 -10.37
N LEU A 125 15.62 -1.06 -9.85
CA LEU A 125 15.78 0.12 -8.99
C LEU A 125 15.98 -0.22 -7.51
N GLU A 126 15.92 -1.49 -7.14
CA GLU A 126 15.94 -1.96 -5.76
C GLU A 126 14.84 -1.32 -4.87
N LEU A 127 13.71 -0.97 -5.49
CA LEU A 127 12.53 -0.43 -4.82
C LEU A 127 11.51 -1.54 -4.54
N PRO A 128 10.78 -1.47 -3.40
CA PRO A 128 9.68 -2.38 -3.16
C PRO A 128 8.49 -2.08 -4.07
N VAL A 129 7.59 -3.06 -4.20
CA VAL A 129 6.34 -2.91 -4.93
C VAL A 129 5.14 -2.82 -4.00
N ILE A 130 4.11 -2.04 -4.40
CA ILE A 130 2.79 -2.02 -3.78
C ILE A 130 1.82 -2.72 -4.73
N ILE A 131 1.34 -3.89 -4.30
CA ILE A 131 0.57 -4.79 -5.15
C ILE A 131 -0.91 -4.70 -4.80
N HIS A 132 -1.72 -4.31 -5.80
CA HIS A 132 -3.15 -4.51 -5.84
C HIS A 132 -3.46 -5.95 -6.29
N CYS A 133 -4.25 -6.68 -5.52
CA CYS A 133 -4.62 -8.04 -5.86
C CYS A 133 -6.08 -8.32 -5.48
N ARG A 134 -6.97 -8.31 -6.47
CA ARG A 134 -8.40 -8.53 -6.23
C ARG A 134 -8.95 -9.63 -7.13
N GLU A 135 -9.39 -10.74 -6.50
CA GLU A 135 -9.84 -11.96 -7.18
C GLU A 135 -8.80 -12.53 -8.17
N ALA A 136 -7.51 -12.26 -7.92
CA ALA A 136 -6.41 -12.55 -8.82
C ALA A 136 -5.21 -13.24 -8.12
N ALA A 137 -5.39 -13.72 -6.89
CA ALA A 137 -4.29 -14.22 -6.05
C ALA A 137 -3.50 -15.35 -6.73
N ASN A 138 -4.18 -16.32 -7.34
CA ASN A 138 -3.52 -17.45 -8.00
C ASN A 138 -2.59 -17.01 -9.15
N GLU A 139 -3.03 -16.08 -10.00
CA GLU A 139 -2.22 -15.61 -11.12
C GLU A 139 -1.07 -14.71 -10.61
N MET A 140 -1.34 -13.86 -9.60
CA MET A 140 -0.30 -13.03 -8.99
C MET A 140 0.79 -13.87 -8.32
N ILE A 141 0.42 -14.93 -7.57
CA ILE A 141 1.36 -15.87 -6.95
C ILE A 141 2.23 -16.53 -8.03
N LYS A 142 1.62 -17.00 -9.11
CA LYS A 142 2.34 -17.62 -10.23
C LYS A 142 3.37 -16.68 -10.85
N ILE A 143 3.01 -15.43 -11.13
CA ILE A 143 3.93 -14.41 -11.67
C ILE A 143 5.07 -14.13 -10.68
N CYS A 144 4.77 -13.95 -9.40
CA CYS A 144 5.77 -13.71 -8.37
C CYS A 144 6.72 -14.92 -8.19
N ASP A 145 6.20 -16.14 -8.22
CA ASP A 145 6.99 -17.38 -8.14
C ASP A 145 7.93 -17.53 -9.35
N GLU A 146 7.44 -17.25 -10.56
CA GLU A 146 8.27 -17.26 -11.78
C GLU A 146 9.40 -16.22 -11.71
N LEU A 147 9.12 -15.02 -11.24
CA LEU A 147 10.14 -13.98 -11.03
C LEU A 147 11.11 -14.36 -9.91
N SER A 148 10.64 -14.99 -8.84
CA SER A 148 11.46 -15.47 -7.73
C SER A 148 12.44 -16.56 -8.18
N LYS A 149 11.99 -17.53 -8.99
CA LYS A 149 12.86 -18.56 -9.60
C LYS A 149 13.95 -17.98 -10.49
N GLN A 150 13.70 -16.81 -11.09
CA GLN A 150 14.68 -16.08 -11.88
C GLN A 150 15.61 -15.20 -11.03
N GLY A 151 15.37 -15.09 -9.71
CA GLY A 151 16.07 -14.17 -8.83
C GLY A 151 15.75 -12.68 -9.11
N LYS A 152 14.58 -12.39 -9.66
CA LYS A 152 14.15 -11.04 -10.11
C LYS A 152 12.85 -10.56 -9.48
N CYS A 153 12.35 -11.25 -8.45
CA CYS A 153 11.17 -10.80 -7.72
C CYS A 153 11.56 -9.67 -6.76
N PRO A 154 10.95 -8.47 -6.87
CA PRO A 154 11.20 -7.40 -5.92
C PRO A 154 10.54 -7.73 -4.57
N ARG A 155 11.04 -7.13 -3.48
CA ARG A 155 10.31 -7.09 -2.21
C ARG A 155 9.03 -6.28 -2.39
N GLY A 156 8.02 -6.51 -1.55
CA GLY A 156 6.80 -5.72 -1.67
C GLY A 156 5.74 -6.05 -0.64
N VAL A 157 4.59 -5.42 -0.82
CA VAL A 157 3.40 -5.60 0.02
C VAL A 157 2.17 -5.82 -0.83
N LEU A 158 1.33 -6.79 -0.43
CA LEU A 158 -0.05 -6.90 -0.89
C LEU A 158 -0.85 -5.86 -0.09
N HIS A 159 -1.20 -4.73 -0.71
CA HIS A 159 -1.99 -3.72 -0.04
C HIS A 159 -3.46 -4.16 0.07
N CYS A 160 -4.17 -3.58 1.02
CA CYS A 160 -5.60 -3.78 1.23
C CYS A 160 -6.03 -5.26 1.20
N TRP A 161 -5.32 -6.11 1.96
CA TRP A 161 -5.52 -7.55 1.92
C TRP A 161 -6.98 -7.95 2.03
N SER A 162 -7.45 -8.72 1.07
CA SER A 162 -8.82 -9.22 0.97
C SER A 162 -8.93 -10.71 0.61
N GLY A 163 -7.79 -11.41 0.58
CA GLY A 163 -7.70 -12.84 0.26
C GLY A 163 -7.86 -13.75 1.49
N THR A 164 -7.70 -15.05 1.25
CA THR A 164 -7.79 -16.10 2.25
C THR A 164 -6.50 -16.27 3.06
N PRO A 165 -6.53 -16.97 4.22
CA PRO A 165 -5.31 -17.32 4.96
C PRO A 165 -4.32 -18.17 4.16
N ASP A 166 -4.78 -19.04 3.27
CA ASP A 166 -3.90 -19.90 2.47
C ASP A 166 -3.21 -19.13 1.35
N GLU A 167 -3.89 -18.19 0.70
CA GLU A 167 -3.28 -17.27 -0.25
C GLU A 167 -2.26 -16.36 0.45
N MET A 168 -2.58 -15.85 1.64
CA MET A 168 -1.66 -15.06 2.44
C MET A 168 -0.36 -15.80 2.72
N ARG A 169 -0.42 -17.09 3.14
CA ARG A 169 0.78 -17.89 3.42
C ARG A 169 1.67 -18.01 2.20
N GLN A 170 1.11 -18.22 1.00
CA GLN A 170 1.88 -18.32 -0.23
C GLN A 170 2.63 -17.01 -0.54
N PHE A 171 2.02 -15.84 -0.34
CA PHE A 171 2.73 -14.56 -0.49
C PHE A 171 3.79 -14.34 0.58
N LEU A 172 3.54 -14.76 1.83
CA LEU A 172 4.53 -14.71 2.91
C LEU A 172 5.75 -15.59 2.61
N ASP A 173 5.53 -16.79 2.05
CA ASP A 173 6.59 -17.71 1.63
C ASP A 173 7.45 -17.13 0.49
N LEU A 174 6.87 -16.29 -0.36
CA LEU A 174 7.57 -15.51 -1.38
C LEU A 174 8.27 -14.25 -0.82
N GLY A 175 8.12 -13.96 0.49
CA GLY A 175 8.80 -12.86 1.18
C GLY A 175 8.04 -11.53 1.18
N PHE A 176 6.79 -11.51 0.73
CA PHE A 176 5.97 -10.29 0.74
C PHE A 176 5.45 -9.93 2.13
N TYR A 177 5.10 -8.68 2.30
CA TYR A 177 4.33 -8.16 3.43
C TYR A 177 2.83 -8.16 3.09
N ILE A 178 2.01 -8.13 4.11
CA ILE A 178 0.54 -8.04 4.01
C ILE A 178 0.09 -6.76 4.70
N SER A 179 -0.66 -5.90 4.01
CA SER A 179 -1.20 -4.70 4.63
C SER A 179 -2.69 -4.81 4.89
N PHE A 180 -3.10 -4.43 6.10
CA PHE A 180 -4.50 -4.44 6.54
C PHE A 180 -5.07 -3.03 6.52
N SER A 181 -6.21 -2.88 5.83
CA SER A 181 -6.98 -1.64 5.74
C SER A 181 -8.18 -1.62 6.67
N GLY A 182 -9.06 -0.63 6.51
CA GLY A 182 -10.31 -0.53 7.25
C GLY A 182 -11.18 -1.79 7.22
N ILE A 183 -10.99 -2.69 6.26
CA ILE A 183 -11.72 -3.97 6.14
C ILE A 183 -11.57 -4.82 7.41
N VAL A 184 -10.39 -4.81 8.05
CA VAL A 184 -10.14 -5.60 9.27
C VAL A 184 -11.06 -5.22 10.44
N THR A 185 -11.68 -4.04 10.38
CA THR A 185 -12.64 -3.57 11.38
C THR A 185 -14.09 -4.05 11.13
N PHE A 186 -14.36 -4.63 9.95
CA PHE A 186 -15.73 -4.97 9.56
C PHE A 186 -16.17 -6.26 10.24
N PRO A 187 -17.36 -6.29 10.88
CA PRO A 187 -17.78 -7.43 11.71
C PRO A 187 -17.85 -8.78 11.00
N LYS A 188 -18.03 -8.79 9.68
CA LYS A 188 -18.17 -10.01 8.86
C LYS A 188 -16.93 -10.37 8.06
N ALA A 189 -15.80 -9.68 8.26
CA ALA A 189 -14.55 -9.95 7.55
C ALA A 189 -13.77 -11.12 8.18
N TYR A 190 -14.41 -12.28 8.31
CA TYR A 190 -13.88 -13.41 9.07
C TYR A 190 -12.51 -13.90 8.60
N GLU A 191 -12.30 -14.01 7.29
CA GLU A 191 -11.01 -14.44 6.71
C GLU A 191 -9.90 -13.42 6.98
N ILE A 192 -10.22 -12.13 6.87
CA ILE A 192 -9.27 -11.06 7.17
C ILE A 192 -8.93 -11.02 8.67
N HIS A 193 -9.91 -11.29 9.54
CA HIS A 193 -9.66 -11.44 10.98
C HIS A 193 -8.72 -12.61 11.26
N GLU A 194 -8.88 -13.72 10.57
CA GLU A 194 -7.99 -14.87 10.71
C GLU A 194 -6.59 -14.53 10.19
N CYS A 195 -6.48 -13.92 9.01
CA CYS A 195 -5.21 -13.43 8.49
C CYS A 195 -4.50 -12.50 9.48
N ALA A 196 -5.23 -11.53 10.07
CA ALA A 196 -4.67 -10.60 11.04
C ALA A 196 -4.19 -11.28 12.34
N ARG A 197 -4.80 -12.41 12.75
CA ARG A 197 -4.35 -13.20 13.90
C ARG A 197 -3.06 -13.96 13.65
N ILE A 198 -2.92 -14.54 12.45
CA ILE A 198 -1.85 -15.50 12.15
C ILE A 198 -0.66 -14.92 11.41
N VAL A 199 -0.78 -13.72 10.82
CA VAL A 199 0.33 -13.07 10.13
C VAL A 199 1.52 -12.87 11.09
N PRO A 200 2.78 -13.17 10.68
CA PRO A 200 3.95 -12.91 11.52
C PRO A 200 4.09 -11.44 11.90
N SER A 201 4.59 -11.16 13.09
CA SER A 201 4.73 -9.79 13.62
C SER A 201 5.67 -8.91 12.80
N ASP A 202 6.57 -9.51 12.04
CA ASP A 202 7.55 -8.85 11.17
C ASP A 202 7.14 -8.83 9.69
N ARG A 203 5.87 -9.14 9.35
CA ARG A 203 5.39 -9.29 7.97
C ARG A 203 4.06 -8.61 7.69
N TYR A 204 3.61 -7.67 8.52
CA TYR A 204 2.38 -6.94 8.24
C TYR A 204 2.56 -5.43 8.35
N LEU A 205 1.75 -4.71 7.59
CA LEU A 205 1.59 -3.26 7.61
C LEU A 205 0.14 -2.91 7.93
N ILE A 206 -0.11 -1.63 8.18
CA ILE A 206 -1.44 -1.07 8.33
C ILE A 206 -1.59 0.14 7.41
N GLU A 207 -2.79 0.35 6.91
CA GLU A 207 -3.11 1.43 6.00
C GLU A 207 -4.55 1.89 6.14
N THR A 208 -4.87 3.02 5.54
CA THR A 208 -6.26 3.47 5.42
C THR A 208 -6.89 3.11 4.10
N ASP A 209 -6.16 3.19 3.00
CA ASP A 209 -6.69 3.24 1.64
C ASP A 209 -7.65 4.43 1.44
N ALA A 210 -7.38 5.53 2.16
CA ALA A 210 -8.21 6.73 2.12
C ALA A 210 -8.25 7.35 0.70
N PRO A 211 -9.42 7.78 0.20
CA PRO A 211 -10.69 8.04 0.88
C PRO A 211 -11.64 6.85 1.01
N PHE A 212 -11.21 5.65 0.62
CA PHE A 212 -12.03 4.44 0.58
C PHE A 212 -12.04 3.70 1.92
N LEU A 213 -12.91 2.70 2.06
CA LEU A 213 -12.89 1.67 3.11
C LEU A 213 -12.86 2.20 4.57
N ALA A 214 -13.54 3.32 4.84
CA ALA A 214 -13.59 3.89 6.19
C ALA A 214 -13.86 2.81 7.26
N PRO A 215 -12.99 2.70 8.30
CA PRO A 215 -13.13 1.69 9.35
C PRO A 215 -14.35 1.94 10.24
N VAL A 216 -14.76 0.95 11.02
CA VAL A 216 -15.70 1.15 12.13
C VAL A 216 -15.00 2.02 13.20
N PRO A 217 -15.67 3.05 13.77
CA PRO A 217 -17.08 3.40 13.63
C PRO A 217 -17.44 4.38 12.48
N TYR A 218 -16.51 4.66 11.58
CA TYR A 218 -16.65 5.71 10.56
C TYR A 218 -17.27 5.22 9.24
N ARG A 219 -17.81 4.01 9.20
CA ARG A 219 -18.46 3.44 8.00
C ARG A 219 -19.44 4.41 7.35
N GLY A 220 -19.36 4.51 5.99
CA GLY A 220 -20.21 5.40 5.20
C GLY A 220 -19.76 6.86 5.17
N LYS A 221 -18.67 7.21 5.87
CA LYS A 221 -18.00 8.51 5.75
C LYS A 221 -16.79 8.41 4.82
N ARG A 222 -16.26 9.55 4.36
CA ARG A 222 -14.94 9.63 3.74
C ARG A 222 -13.90 9.10 4.75
N ASN A 223 -13.05 8.17 4.29
CA ASN A 223 -11.90 7.74 5.08
C ASN A 223 -10.81 8.82 5.05
N GLU A 224 -9.93 8.82 6.05
CA GLU A 224 -8.77 9.72 6.11
C GLU A 224 -7.62 9.06 6.89
N PRO A 225 -6.35 9.50 6.68
CA PRO A 225 -5.18 8.86 7.31
C PRO A 225 -5.24 8.78 8.84
N ALA A 226 -5.93 9.71 9.50
CA ALA A 226 -6.15 9.65 10.94
C ALA A 226 -6.87 8.37 11.41
N PHE A 227 -7.64 7.72 10.53
CA PHE A 227 -8.38 6.51 10.88
C PHE A 227 -7.55 5.22 10.85
N VAL A 228 -6.26 5.28 10.48
CA VAL A 228 -5.34 4.13 10.58
C VAL A 228 -5.21 3.63 12.03
N GLU A 229 -5.41 4.50 13.01
CA GLU A 229 -5.46 4.10 14.43
C GLU A 229 -6.58 3.08 14.71
N SER A 230 -7.72 3.21 14.03
CA SER A 230 -8.83 2.24 14.18
C SER A 230 -8.47 0.86 13.60
N VAL A 231 -7.67 0.83 12.52
CA VAL A 231 -7.11 -0.41 11.97
C VAL A 231 -6.18 -1.06 12.99
N ALA A 232 -5.22 -0.30 13.53
CA ALA A 232 -4.30 -0.78 14.56
C ALA A 232 -5.03 -1.29 15.81
N LYS A 233 -6.06 -0.58 16.29
CA LYS A 233 -6.89 -1.00 17.44
C LYS A 233 -7.62 -2.32 17.18
N SER A 234 -8.14 -2.51 15.97
CA SER A 234 -8.82 -3.76 15.58
C SER A 234 -7.85 -4.95 15.60
N ILE A 235 -6.66 -4.78 15.02
CA ILE A 235 -5.62 -5.82 15.04
C ILE A 235 -5.17 -6.12 16.47
N ALA A 236 -5.00 -5.11 17.32
CA ALA A 236 -4.66 -5.28 18.72
C ALA A 236 -5.69 -6.15 19.46
N GLN A 237 -6.98 -5.89 19.24
CA GLN A 237 -8.06 -6.71 19.80
C GLN A 237 -8.03 -8.14 19.27
N LEU A 238 -7.87 -8.34 17.95
CA LEU A 238 -7.83 -9.67 17.33
C LEU A 238 -6.64 -10.51 17.81
N ARG A 239 -5.51 -9.89 18.10
CA ARG A 239 -4.27 -10.54 18.57
C ARG A 239 -4.16 -10.58 20.10
N SER A 240 -5.14 -10.05 20.84
CA SER A 240 -5.06 -9.87 22.30
C SER A 240 -3.76 -9.19 22.74
N SER A 241 -3.37 -8.14 22.00
CA SER A 241 -2.14 -7.36 22.17
C SER A 241 -2.44 -5.91 22.54
N GLU A 242 -1.43 -5.19 23.00
CA GLU A 242 -1.55 -3.75 23.24
C GLU A 242 -1.42 -2.96 21.95
N LEU A 243 -2.18 -1.85 21.83
CA LEU A 243 -2.12 -0.96 20.66
C LEU A 243 -0.68 -0.49 20.33
N LYS A 244 0.10 -0.18 21.36
CA LYS A 244 1.50 0.27 21.18
C LYS A 244 2.39 -0.78 20.54
N ILE A 245 2.13 -2.07 20.78
CA ILE A 245 2.88 -3.18 20.15
C ILE A 245 2.54 -3.25 18.67
N ILE A 246 1.25 -3.21 18.32
CA ILE A 246 0.81 -3.21 16.91
C ILE A 246 1.36 -1.99 16.16
N ALA A 247 1.29 -0.81 16.77
CA ALA A 247 1.85 0.41 16.18
C ALA A 247 3.36 0.29 15.94
N TYR A 248 4.10 -0.21 16.92
CA TYR A 248 5.54 -0.42 16.79
C TYR A 248 5.89 -1.44 15.70
N GLU A 249 5.25 -2.62 15.72
CA GLU A 249 5.51 -3.69 14.74
C GLU A 249 5.22 -3.21 13.32
N SER A 250 4.01 -2.66 13.08
CA SER A 250 3.61 -2.21 11.74
C SER A 250 4.46 -1.05 11.21
N SER A 251 4.79 -0.08 12.06
CA SER A 251 5.63 1.06 11.67
C SER A 251 7.06 0.62 11.38
N ARG A 252 7.65 -0.25 12.22
CA ARG A 252 8.97 -0.83 11.96
C ARG A 252 9.03 -1.61 10.65
N ASN A 253 8.00 -2.41 10.36
CA ASN A 253 7.90 -3.17 9.13
C ASN A 253 7.79 -2.24 7.90
N ALA A 254 7.03 -1.14 8.01
CA ALA A 254 6.93 -0.14 6.95
C ALA A 254 8.28 0.56 6.71
N GLU A 255 9.01 0.93 7.78
CA GLU A 255 10.36 1.49 7.68
C GLU A 255 11.34 0.50 7.02
N ASP A 256 11.29 -0.80 7.41
CA ASP A 256 12.16 -1.82 6.82
C ASP A 256 11.86 -2.04 5.33
N LEU A 257 10.60 -1.97 4.93
CA LEU A 257 10.20 -2.18 3.55
C LEU A 257 10.51 -0.96 2.67
N PHE A 258 10.05 0.23 3.07
CA PHE A 258 10.07 1.43 2.24
C PHE A 258 11.30 2.32 2.44
N LYS A 259 12.00 2.19 3.58
CA LYS A 259 13.23 2.95 3.88
C LYS A 259 13.06 4.45 3.66
N PHE A 260 12.01 5.03 4.24
CA PHE A 260 11.54 6.39 3.99
C PHE A 260 12.62 7.49 4.07
N ASP A 261 13.62 7.36 4.94
CA ASP A 261 14.60 8.43 5.20
C ASP A 261 15.98 8.17 4.55
N LEU A 262 16.09 7.20 3.66
CA LEU A 262 17.33 7.00 2.90
C LEU A 262 17.42 8.06 1.80
N ILE A 263 18.13 9.15 2.12
CA ILE A 263 18.55 10.13 1.10
C ILE A 263 19.45 9.39 0.10
N LYS A 264 19.00 9.32 -1.17
CA LYS A 264 19.79 8.77 -2.27
C LYS A 264 20.85 9.78 -2.72
#